data_1635f8a5f807b383ab13dc49f3df7c30
#
_entry.id   1635f8a5f807b383ab13dc49f3df7c30
#
_cell.length_a   1.000
_cell.length_b   1.000
_cell.length_c   1.000
_cell.angle_alpha   90.00
_cell.angle_beta   90.00
_cell.angle_gamma   90.00
#
_symmetry.space_group_name_H-M   'P 1'
#
loop_
_entity.id
_entity.type
_entity.pdbx_description
1 polymer ?
#
loop_
_entity_poly.entity_id
_entity_poly.type
_entity_poly.pdbx_seq_one_letter_code
_entity_poly.pdbx_strand_id
1 'polypeptide(L)'
;MQIEAYSNFTIQDLTKKENHDWAAIELAFKSSPAVFENTLFKLHFKRNAAYNAAQKKAILKFLASGYVNTNDVRYFNEFLWFYNDTDNAGDLKELCYSNFKKNLDKDGKHSFPLATREEVKQFVAKHKRPDAITVNNKLNVGLVGFPVFFGNIIRELHKAGFNVQQVFIPFHPNKHIRRLLSIGLLVKIGSMLKKNSFKYDTLNYQPKDEAIGTHLAAKNFDIGFHKLNFIIRDNIFGNFKKGLINDHWGILPYLRGKSTIAYSVLFGFPVMPTMHLIARGIDMGDIIGFYECDYTGVTTINGVRDKIRSTLTGRVVDAIKRLSSNDFTFITNNAAMGLTFYEIHPWLYKHAEDTLKGA
;
A
#
# COMPACT_ATOMS: atom_id res chain seq x y z
N MET A 1 20.15 13.18 -25.29
CA MET A 1 19.78 14.64 -25.33
C MET A 1 18.28 14.91 -25.26
N GLN A 2 17.40 14.16 -25.96
CA GLN A 2 15.92 14.40 -25.86
C GLN A 2 15.26 13.87 -24.57
N ILE A 3 15.82 12.86 -23.91
CA ILE A 3 15.21 12.24 -22.69
C ILE A 3 15.33 13.13 -21.47
N GLU A 4 16.44 13.87 -21.33
CA GLU A 4 16.64 14.83 -20.22
C GLU A 4 15.58 15.95 -20.19
N ALA A 5 14.99 16.29 -21.34
CA ALA A 5 13.92 17.27 -21.42
C ALA A 5 12.63 16.84 -20.69
N TYR A 6 12.43 15.55 -20.42
CA TYR A 6 11.26 15.03 -19.73
C TYR A 6 11.51 14.69 -18.24
N SER A 7 12.73 14.81 -17.73
CA SER A 7 13.07 14.56 -16.33
C SER A 7 12.22 15.37 -15.33
N ASN A 8 11.76 16.55 -15.77
CA ASN A 8 10.90 17.47 -15.01
C ASN A 8 9.49 17.61 -15.60
N PHE A 9 9.06 16.69 -16.48
CA PHE A 9 7.74 16.75 -17.10
C PHE A 9 6.64 16.69 -16.04
N THR A 10 5.69 17.61 -16.11
CA THR A 10 4.64 17.80 -15.12
C THR A 10 3.25 17.78 -15.74
N ILE A 11 2.21 17.66 -14.90
CA ILE A 11 0.82 17.89 -15.35
C ILE A 11 0.65 19.28 -15.99
N GLN A 12 1.37 20.28 -15.50
CA GLN A 12 1.29 21.62 -16.06
C GLN A 12 1.82 21.66 -17.49
N ASP A 13 2.90 20.93 -17.77
CA ASP A 13 3.42 20.81 -19.13
C ASP A 13 2.41 20.09 -20.02
N LEU A 14 1.76 19.04 -19.50
CA LEU A 14 0.74 18.30 -20.22
C LEU A 14 -0.53 19.14 -20.50
N THR A 15 -0.91 20.02 -19.59
CA THR A 15 -2.21 20.73 -19.65
C THR A 15 -2.12 22.17 -20.14
N LYS A 16 -0.92 22.77 -20.25
CA LYS A 16 -0.73 24.16 -20.69
C LYS A 16 -0.32 24.31 -22.15
N LYS A 17 0.35 23.28 -22.72
CA LYS A 17 0.76 23.31 -24.13
C LYS A 17 -0.38 22.85 -25.01
N GLU A 18 -0.65 23.60 -26.08
CA GLU A 18 -1.64 23.22 -27.10
C GLU A 18 -1.10 22.14 -28.04
N ASN A 19 0.21 22.16 -28.32
CA ASN A 19 0.88 21.20 -29.19
C ASN A 19 1.98 20.46 -28.45
N HIS A 20 1.82 19.17 -28.29
CA HIS A 20 2.82 18.26 -27.72
C HIS A 20 3.55 17.52 -28.83
N ASP A 21 4.86 17.35 -28.66
CA ASP A 21 5.63 16.38 -29.45
C ASP A 21 5.33 14.95 -28.92
N TRP A 22 4.23 14.39 -29.42
CA TRP A 22 3.80 13.05 -29.01
C TRP A 22 4.78 11.97 -29.41
N ALA A 23 5.51 12.10 -30.51
CA ALA A 23 6.52 11.13 -30.91
C ALA A 23 7.68 11.08 -29.91
N ALA A 24 8.12 12.25 -29.42
CA ALA A 24 9.16 12.29 -28.39
C ALA A 24 8.67 11.77 -27.02
N ILE A 25 7.40 12.03 -26.66
CA ILE A 25 6.78 11.48 -25.42
C ILE A 25 6.70 9.96 -25.52
N GLU A 26 6.26 9.39 -26.63
CA GLU A 26 6.18 7.95 -26.86
C GLU A 26 7.57 7.28 -26.84
N LEU A 27 8.57 7.94 -27.42
CA LEU A 27 9.95 7.49 -27.35
C LEU A 27 10.47 7.47 -25.91
N ALA A 28 10.15 8.50 -25.11
CA ALA A 28 10.53 8.57 -23.71
C ALA A 28 9.84 7.45 -22.87
N PHE A 29 8.58 7.11 -23.15
CA PHE A 29 7.93 5.94 -22.52
C PHE A 29 8.66 4.62 -22.81
N LYS A 30 9.15 4.44 -24.03
CA LYS A 30 9.87 3.21 -24.44
C LYS A 30 11.26 3.11 -23.81
N SER A 31 11.95 4.24 -23.67
CA SER A 31 13.36 4.25 -23.29
C SER A 31 13.61 4.56 -21.80
N SER A 32 12.76 5.33 -21.16
CA SER A 32 12.93 5.78 -19.78
C SER A 32 11.57 6.10 -19.12
N PRO A 33 10.67 5.12 -18.94
CA PRO A 33 9.32 5.37 -18.43
C PRO A 33 9.30 6.01 -17.04
N ALA A 34 10.34 5.82 -16.25
CA ALA A 34 10.47 6.39 -14.90
C ALA A 34 10.38 7.94 -14.86
N VAL A 35 10.71 8.63 -15.95
CA VAL A 35 10.61 10.10 -16.02
C VAL A 35 9.17 10.61 -15.84
N PHE A 36 8.17 9.77 -16.09
CA PHE A 36 6.75 10.11 -15.96
C PHE A 36 6.09 9.67 -14.65
N GLU A 37 6.82 8.99 -13.76
CA GLU A 37 6.27 8.50 -12.48
C GLU A 37 5.64 9.62 -11.64
N ASN A 38 6.30 10.78 -11.55
CA ASN A 38 5.79 11.92 -10.80
C ASN A 38 4.53 12.51 -11.44
N THR A 39 4.43 12.50 -12.77
CA THR A 39 3.23 12.96 -13.50
C THR A 39 2.07 12.03 -13.26
N LEU A 40 2.29 10.72 -13.36
CA LEU A 40 1.29 9.68 -13.06
C LEU A 40 0.80 9.80 -11.60
N PHE A 41 1.72 9.94 -10.66
CA PHE A 41 1.41 10.16 -9.25
C PHE A 41 0.52 11.39 -9.03
N LYS A 42 0.87 12.52 -9.63
CA LYS A 42 0.10 13.76 -9.49
C LYS A 42 -1.28 13.68 -10.16
N LEU A 43 -1.40 12.99 -11.30
CA LEU A 43 -2.68 12.74 -11.95
C LEU A 43 -3.64 12.00 -11.03
N HIS A 44 -3.18 10.96 -10.35
CA HIS A 44 -3.99 10.24 -9.37
C HIS A 44 -4.64 11.17 -8.33
N PHE A 45 -3.88 12.09 -7.74
CA PHE A 45 -4.39 13.02 -6.72
C PHE A 45 -5.22 14.18 -7.29
N LYS A 46 -5.20 14.38 -8.60
CA LYS A 46 -5.92 15.46 -9.29
C LYS A 46 -7.09 14.99 -10.16
N ARG A 47 -7.56 13.75 -9.97
CA ARG A 47 -8.69 13.17 -10.72
C ARG A 47 -9.94 14.07 -10.71
N ASN A 48 -10.20 14.74 -9.57
CA ASN A 48 -11.37 15.60 -9.38
C ASN A 48 -11.10 17.07 -9.72
N ALA A 49 -9.95 17.43 -10.32
CA ALA A 49 -9.68 18.78 -10.75
C ALA A 49 -10.50 19.10 -12.00
N ALA A 50 -10.91 20.36 -12.14
CA ALA A 50 -11.59 20.82 -13.34
C ALA A 50 -10.59 20.95 -14.49
N TYR A 51 -10.80 20.19 -15.56
CA TYR A 51 -10.04 20.25 -16.81
C TYR A 51 -10.97 20.64 -17.96
N ASN A 52 -10.52 21.51 -18.86
CA ASN A 52 -11.23 21.75 -20.11
C ASN A 52 -11.05 20.56 -21.08
N ALA A 53 -11.84 20.53 -22.17
CA ALA A 53 -11.84 19.42 -23.13
C ALA A 53 -10.45 19.13 -23.74
N ALA A 54 -9.68 20.19 -24.08
CA ALA A 54 -8.34 20.03 -24.66
C ALA A 54 -7.35 19.43 -23.65
N GLN A 55 -7.38 19.92 -22.41
CA GLN A 55 -6.55 19.40 -21.31
C GLN A 55 -6.89 17.93 -21.01
N LYS A 56 -8.16 17.59 -20.96
CA LYS A 56 -8.63 16.23 -20.72
C LYS A 56 -8.20 15.28 -21.84
N LYS A 57 -8.32 15.73 -23.10
CA LYS A 57 -7.84 14.97 -24.27
C LYS A 57 -6.34 14.72 -24.21
N ALA A 58 -5.53 15.71 -23.81
CA ALA A 58 -4.09 15.55 -23.63
C ALA A 58 -3.76 14.54 -22.51
N ILE A 59 -4.46 14.61 -21.38
CA ILE A 59 -4.31 13.64 -20.28
C ILE A 59 -4.65 12.23 -20.74
N LEU A 60 -5.78 12.04 -21.41
CA LEU A 60 -6.19 10.71 -21.91
C LEU A 60 -5.19 10.15 -22.91
N LYS A 61 -4.68 10.98 -23.83
CA LYS A 61 -3.65 10.57 -24.80
C LYS A 61 -2.35 10.20 -24.09
N PHE A 62 -1.90 10.97 -23.10
CA PHE A 62 -0.73 10.65 -22.30
C PHE A 62 -0.87 9.31 -21.58
N LEU A 63 -2.01 9.07 -20.95
CA LEU A 63 -2.27 7.82 -20.22
C LEU A 63 -2.38 6.62 -21.17
N ALA A 64 -3.04 6.78 -22.32
CA ALA A 64 -3.11 5.73 -23.34
C ALA A 64 -1.72 5.41 -23.92
N SER A 65 -0.92 6.41 -24.27
CA SER A 65 0.45 6.23 -24.76
C SER A 65 1.34 5.58 -23.72
N GLY A 66 1.24 5.99 -22.45
CA GLY A 66 1.96 5.37 -21.34
C GLY A 66 1.65 3.88 -21.23
N TYR A 67 0.37 3.52 -21.24
CA TYR A 67 -0.05 2.13 -21.14
C TYR A 67 0.43 1.28 -22.34
N VAL A 68 0.20 1.76 -23.55
CA VAL A 68 0.55 0.99 -24.78
C VAL A 68 2.06 0.76 -24.93
N ASN A 69 2.88 1.75 -24.55
CA ASN A 69 4.33 1.68 -24.71
C ASN A 69 5.07 0.99 -23.55
N THR A 70 4.48 0.94 -22.35
CA THR A 70 5.12 0.35 -21.17
C THR A 70 4.45 -0.93 -20.66
N ASN A 71 3.22 -1.19 -21.09
CA ASN A 71 2.36 -2.23 -20.53
C ASN A 71 2.11 -2.09 -19.01
N ASP A 72 2.33 -0.90 -18.46
CA ASP A 72 2.10 -0.62 -17.05
C ASP A 72 0.62 -0.30 -16.81
N VAL A 73 -0.09 -1.24 -16.20
CA VAL A 73 -1.54 -1.14 -15.94
C VAL A 73 -1.93 0.08 -15.10
N ARG A 74 -0.99 0.74 -14.42
CA ARG A 74 -1.28 1.97 -13.67
C ARG A 74 -1.73 3.10 -14.58
N TYR A 75 -1.17 3.21 -15.78
CA TYR A 75 -1.63 4.17 -16.80
C TYR A 75 -3.04 3.84 -17.27
N PHE A 76 -3.37 2.57 -17.49
CA PHE A 76 -4.72 2.17 -17.86
C PHE A 76 -5.71 2.41 -16.71
N ASN A 77 -5.32 2.13 -15.49
CA ASN A 77 -6.13 2.43 -14.30
C ASN A 77 -6.49 3.92 -14.22
N GLU A 78 -5.50 4.81 -14.39
CA GLU A 78 -5.76 6.25 -14.41
C GLU A 78 -6.57 6.68 -15.64
N PHE A 79 -6.32 6.08 -16.81
CA PHE A 79 -7.13 6.32 -18.01
C PHE A 79 -8.62 6.05 -17.73
N LEU A 80 -8.96 4.93 -17.12
CA LEU A 80 -10.33 4.56 -16.78
C LEU A 80 -10.98 5.58 -15.82
N TRP A 81 -10.21 6.14 -14.88
CA TRP A 81 -10.70 7.16 -13.95
C TRP A 81 -10.94 8.52 -14.62
N PHE A 82 -10.15 8.87 -15.63
CA PHE A 82 -10.30 10.13 -16.36
C PHE A 82 -11.29 10.04 -17.53
N TYR A 83 -11.49 8.85 -18.09
CA TYR A 83 -12.34 8.64 -19.25
C TYR A 83 -13.84 8.77 -18.91
N ASN A 84 -14.56 9.46 -19.80
CA ASN A 84 -16.02 9.52 -19.80
C ASN A 84 -16.48 9.32 -21.25
N ASP A 85 -17.58 8.64 -21.50
CA ASP A 85 -18.11 8.37 -22.85
C ASP A 85 -18.43 9.67 -23.63
N THR A 86 -18.56 10.82 -22.96
CA THR A 86 -18.72 12.14 -23.57
C THR A 86 -17.42 12.77 -24.05
N ASP A 87 -16.26 12.18 -23.80
CA ASP A 87 -14.95 12.79 -24.05
C ASP A 87 -14.49 12.74 -25.51
N ASN A 88 -15.27 12.15 -26.42
CA ASN A 88 -14.92 11.95 -27.83
C ASN A 88 -13.51 11.35 -28.04
N ALA A 89 -13.18 10.36 -27.22
CA ALA A 89 -11.89 9.65 -27.20
C ALA A 89 -12.08 8.12 -27.28
N GLY A 90 -13.08 7.69 -28.08
CA GLY A 90 -13.43 6.26 -28.23
C GLY A 90 -12.31 5.42 -28.83
N ASP A 91 -11.54 5.99 -29.77
CA ASP A 91 -10.35 5.39 -30.35
C ASP A 91 -9.25 5.08 -29.32
N LEU A 92 -9.02 6.00 -28.39
CA LEU A 92 -8.07 5.78 -27.28
C LEU A 92 -8.59 4.73 -26.30
N LYS A 93 -9.91 4.70 -26.06
CA LYS A 93 -10.55 3.67 -25.25
C LYS A 93 -10.33 2.29 -25.86
N GLU A 94 -10.67 2.12 -27.14
CA GLU A 94 -10.50 0.85 -27.84
C GLU A 94 -9.03 0.40 -27.89
N LEU A 95 -8.11 1.33 -28.12
CA LEU A 95 -6.69 1.07 -28.09
C LEU A 95 -6.24 0.51 -26.73
N CYS A 96 -6.65 1.15 -25.62
CA CYS A 96 -6.33 0.69 -24.28
C CYS A 96 -6.95 -0.68 -23.95
N TYR A 97 -8.21 -0.90 -24.28
CA TYR A 97 -8.89 -2.19 -24.07
C TYR A 97 -8.29 -3.31 -24.91
N SER A 98 -7.94 -3.05 -26.16
CA SER A 98 -7.28 -4.02 -27.04
C SER A 98 -5.90 -4.38 -26.50
N ASN A 99 -5.11 -3.39 -26.06
CA ASN A 99 -3.84 -3.63 -25.43
C ASN A 99 -3.97 -4.43 -24.13
N PHE A 100 -4.98 -4.12 -23.30
CA PHE A 100 -5.25 -4.88 -22.08
C PHE A 100 -5.53 -6.36 -22.39
N LYS A 101 -6.44 -6.64 -23.32
CA LYS A 101 -6.76 -8.01 -23.74
C LYS A 101 -5.55 -8.76 -24.28
N LYS A 102 -4.71 -8.09 -25.09
CA LYS A 102 -3.49 -8.66 -25.66
C LYS A 102 -2.47 -9.07 -24.57
N ASN A 103 -2.47 -8.38 -23.44
CA ASN A 103 -1.53 -8.62 -22.34
C ASN A 103 -2.09 -9.55 -21.24
N LEU A 104 -3.26 -10.14 -21.46
CA LEU A 104 -3.78 -11.21 -20.62
C LEU A 104 -3.22 -12.57 -21.08
N ASP A 105 -2.92 -13.42 -20.10
CA ASP A 105 -2.64 -14.84 -20.39
C ASP A 105 -3.94 -15.65 -20.50
N LYS A 106 -3.80 -16.97 -20.69
CA LYS A 106 -4.93 -17.91 -20.79
C LYS A 106 -5.84 -17.94 -19.56
N ASP A 107 -5.31 -17.54 -18.39
CA ASP A 107 -6.03 -17.52 -17.12
C ASP A 107 -6.60 -16.12 -16.82
N GLY A 108 -6.57 -15.20 -17.78
CA GLY A 108 -7.07 -13.84 -17.67
C GLY A 108 -6.20 -12.93 -16.79
N LYS A 109 -4.96 -13.31 -16.48
CA LYS A 109 -4.04 -12.53 -15.65
C LYS A 109 -3.20 -11.60 -16.53
N HIS A 110 -3.11 -10.33 -16.10
CA HIS A 110 -2.28 -9.34 -16.78
C HIS A 110 -0.79 -9.54 -16.47
N SER A 111 0.08 -9.20 -17.41
CA SER A 111 1.53 -9.20 -17.19
C SER A 111 1.94 -8.03 -16.27
N PHE A 112 2.96 -8.25 -15.45
CA PHE A 112 3.58 -7.20 -14.65
C PHE A 112 4.90 -6.77 -15.33
N PRO A 113 5.16 -5.44 -15.47
CA PRO A 113 6.25 -4.99 -16.35
C PRO A 113 7.66 -5.21 -15.80
N LEU A 114 7.83 -5.45 -14.50
CA LEU A 114 9.16 -5.54 -13.87
C LEU A 114 9.56 -6.95 -13.44
N ALA A 115 8.64 -7.91 -13.43
CA ALA A 115 8.92 -9.28 -13.02
C ALA A 115 7.86 -10.26 -13.53
N THR A 116 8.27 -11.49 -13.79
CA THR A 116 7.39 -12.62 -14.04
C THR A 116 6.82 -13.17 -12.73
N ARG A 117 5.74 -13.94 -12.81
CA ARG A 117 5.16 -14.63 -11.63
C ARG A 117 6.14 -15.61 -11.00
N GLU A 118 6.94 -16.26 -11.80
CA GLU A 118 7.92 -17.22 -11.34
C GLU A 118 9.04 -16.53 -10.57
N GLU A 119 9.55 -15.39 -11.06
CA GLU A 119 10.55 -14.60 -10.33
C GLU A 119 10.03 -14.11 -8.99
N VAL A 120 8.75 -13.68 -8.91
CA VAL A 120 8.12 -13.30 -7.65
C VAL A 120 8.03 -14.48 -6.69
N LYS A 121 7.62 -15.66 -7.16
CA LYS A 121 7.57 -16.88 -6.34
C LYS A 121 8.96 -17.29 -5.84
N GLN A 122 9.96 -17.27 -6.71
CA GLN A 122 11.36 -17.60 -6.37
C GLN A 122 11.91 -16.60 -5.34
N PHE A 123 11.61 -15.30 -5.51
CA PHE A 123 12.00 -14.28 -4.55
C PHE A 123 11.43 -14.59 -3.15
N VAL A 124 10.14 -14.88 -3.05
CA VAL A 124 9.49 -15.24 -1.78
C VAL A 124 10.09 -16.52 -1.19
N ALA A 125 10.25 -17.57 -2.01
CA ALA A 125 10.82 -18.85 -1.57
C ALA A 125 12.24 -18.70 -1.02
N LYS A 126 13.08 -17.91 -1.70
CA LYS A 126 14.46 -17.59 -1.27
C LYS A 126 14.50 -16.91 0.10
N HIS A 127 13.47 -16.14 0.43
CA HIS A 127 13.40 -15.36 1.66
C HIS A 127 12.44 -15.97 2.70
N LYS A 128 12.12 -17.27 2.56
CA LYS A 128 11.35 -17.98 3.59
C LYS A 128 12.15 -17.99 4.89
N ARG A 129 11.53 -17.49 5.95
CA ARG A 129 12.19 -17.35 7.25
C ARG A 129 12.14 -18.65 8.06
N PRO A 130 13.17 -18.96 8.85
CA PRO A 130 13.12 -20.08 9.77
C PRO A 130 12.04 -19.86 10.84
N ASP A 131 11.43 -20.94 11.31
CA ASP A 131 10.40 -20.88 12.35
C ASP A 131 10.98 -20.61 13.74
N ALA A 132 12.19 -21.09 13.98
CA ALA A 132 12.88 -20.91 15.26
C ALA A 132 13.63 -19.56 15.30
N ILE A 133 13.35 -18.78 16.34
CA ILE A 133 14.01 -17.51 16.64
C ILE A 133 14.25 -17.36 18.13
N THR A 134 15.38 -16.74 18.50
CA THR A 134 15.66 -16.37 19.88
C THR A 134 14.96 -15.06 20.22
N VAL A 135 13.93 -15.13 21.04
CA VAL A 135 13.09 -13.95 21.39
C VAL A 135 13.72 -13.18 22.56
N ASN A 136 13.91 -11.88 22.39
CA ASN A 136 14.21 -10.95 23.48
C ASN A 136 12.92 -10.26 23.96
N ASN A 137 12.28 -10.81 24.96
CA ASN A 137 11.01 -10.31 25.51
C ASN A 137 11.15 -9.15 26.51
N LYS A 138 12.39 -8.71 26.82
CA LYS A 138 12.62 -7.53 27.69
C LYS A 138 12.34 -6.19 26.99
N LEU A 139 12.02 -6.21 25.70
CA LEU A 139 11.75 -5.02 24.91
C LEU A 139 10.35 -4.47 25.17
N ASN A 140 10.22 -3.13 25.13
CA ASN A 140 8.95 -2.43 25.25
C ASN A 140 8.26 -2.37 23.89
N VAL A 141 7.04 -2.88 23.81
CA VAL A 141 6.24 -2.89 22.57
C VAL A 141 5.13 -1.85 22.62
N GLY A 142 5.09 -0.97 21.62
CA GLY A 142 4.06 0.04 21.43
C GLY A 142 3.05 -0.36 20.37
N LEU A 143 1.75 -0.42 20.69
CA LEU A 143 0.67 -0.64 19.73
C LEU A 143 -0.08 0.66 19.49
N VAL A 144 0.00 1.20 18.27
CA VAL A 144 -0.50 2.55 17.92
C VAL A 144 -1.72 2.45 17.01
N GLY A 145 -2.87 2.90 17.50
CA GLY A 145 -4.13 2.88 16.75
C GLY A 145 -5.35 2.65 17.63
N PHE A 146 -6.44 2.18 17.03
CA PHE A 146 -7.67 1.92 17.79
C PHE A 146 -7.53 0.67 18.66
N PRO A 147 -7.75 0.77 19.99
CA PRO A 147 -7.56 -0.33 20.93
C PRO A 147 -8.34 -1.61 20.60
N VAL A 148 -9.49 -1.47 19.96
CA VAL A 148 -10.36 -2.59 19.56
C VAL A 148 -9.67 -3.61 18.64
N PHE A 149 -8.62 -3.20 17.91
CA PHE A 149 -7.87 -4.09 17.02
C PHE A 149 -6.79 -4.91 17.73
N PHE A 150 -6.40 -4.55 18.95
CA PHE A 150 -5.20 -5.08 19.59
C PHE A 150 -5.44 -6.14 20.67
N GLY A 151 -6.68 -6.39 21.09
CA GLY A 151 -6.95 -7.26 22.22
C GLY A 151 -6.32 -8.65 22.16
N ASN A 152 -6.40 -9.33 21.02
CA ASN A 152 -5.78 -10.64 20.84
C ASN A 152 -4.25 -10.53 20.72
N ILE A 153 -3.75 -9.50 20.03
CA ILE A 153 -2.31 -9.24 19.87
C ILE A 153 -1.67 -9.03 21.23
N ILE A 154 -2.25 -8.19 22.10
CA ILE A 154 -1.76 -7.92 23.44
C ILE A 154 -1.71 -9.21 24.28
N ARG A 155 -2.78 -10.00 24.23
CA ARG A 155 -2.85 -11.26 24.99
C ARG A 155 -1.71 -12.21 24.60
N GLU A 156 -1.47 -12.37 23.30
CA GLU A 156 -0.42 -13.27 22.82
C GLU A 156 1.00 -12.72 23.09
N LEU A 157 1.19 -11.40 23.01
CA LEU A 157 2.46 -10.77 23.38
C LEU A 157 2.73 -10.87 24.89
N HIS A 158 1.72 -10.67 25.74
CA HIS A 158 1.87 -10.88 27.20
C HIS A 158 2.20 -12.34 27.54
N LYS A 159 1.57 -13.32 26.86
CA LYS A 159 1.95 -14.74 27.01
C LYS A 159 3.41 -15.00 26.62
N ALA A 160 3.92 -14.25 25.65
CA ALA A 160 5.32 -14.32 25.25
C ALA A 160 6.27 -13.49 26.16
N GLY A 161 5.74 -12.85 27.20
CA GLY A 161 6.50 -12.12 28.21
C GLY A 161 6.85 -10.66 27.84
N PHE A 162 6.31 -10.11 26.75
CA PHE A 162 6.57 -8.72 26.36
C PHE A 162 5.84 -7.72 27.27
N ASN A 163 6.51 -6.59 27.53
CA ASN A 163 5.87 -5.40 28.09
C ASN A 163 5.18 -4.63 26.94
N VAL A 164 3.84 -4.56 26.98
CA VAL A 164 3.04 -3.98 25.88
C VAL A 164 2.23 -2.78 26.37
N GLN A 165 2.32 -1.67 25.65
CA GLN A 165 1.49 -0.49 25.88
C GLN A 165 0.73 -0.11 24.61
N GLN A 166 -0.50 0.35 24.78
CA GLN A 166 -1.32 0.88 23.69
C GLN A 166 -1.31 2.40 23.69
N VAL A 167 -1.21 2.98 22.49
CA VAL A 167 -1.36 4.42 22.27
C VAL A 167 -2.44 4.64 21.22
N PHE A 168 -3.47 5.37 21.58
CA PHE A 168 -4.54 5.73 20.66
C PHE A 168 -4.33 7.16 20.14
N ILE A 169 -4.15 7.30 18.83
CA ILE A 169 -4.11 8.59 18.16
C ILE A 169 -5.45 8.78 17.43
N PRO A 170 -6.39 9.58 17.96
CA PRO A 170 -7.66 9.82 17.31
C PRO A 170 -7.46 10.67 16.06
N PHE A 171 -7.68 10.07 14.91
CA PHE A 171 -7.66 10.77 13.63
C PHE A 171 -9.00 10.65 12.91
N HIS A 172 -9.62 11.79 12.67
CA HIS A 172 -10.80 11.89 11.83
C HIS A 172 -10.83 13.28 11.16
N PRO A 173 -11.19 13.40 9.87
CA PRO A 173 -11.24 14.70 9.17
C PRO A 173 -12.23 15.68 9.83
N ASN A 174 -13.32 15.18 10.41
CA ASN A 174 -14.28 16.01 11.14
C ASN A 174 -13.80 16.27 12.58
N LYS A 175 -13.63 17.57 12.93
CA LYS A 175 -13.15 18.00 14.26
C LYS A 175 -14.04 17.56 15.42
N HIS A 176 -15.35 17.50 15.23
CA HIS A 176 -16.29 17.09 16.28
C HIS A 176 -16.17 15.60 16.60
N ILE A 177 -16.04 14.76 15.56
CA ILE A 177 -15.80 13.33 15.73
C ILE A 177 -14.44 13.10 16.39
N ARG A 178 -13.37 13.84 16.01
CA ARG A 178 -12.09 13.77 16.71
C ARG A 178 -12.21 14.08 18.20
N ARG A 179 -12.97 15.12 18.55
CA ARG A 179 -13.20 15.48 19.96
C ARG A 179 -13.92 14.35 20.73
N LEU A 180 -14.94 13.73 20.13
CA LEU A 180 -15.63 12.58 20.71
C LEU A 180 -14.70 11.37 20.87
N LEU A 181 -13.83 11.11 19.90
CA LEU A 181 -12.83 10.06 19.99
C LEU A 181 -11.78 10.36 21.07
N SER A 182 -11.34 11.63 21.20
CA SER A 182 -10.32 12.03 22.16
C SER A 182 -10.76 11.91 23.61
N ILE A 183 -12.04 12.14 23.91
CA ILE A 183 -12.59 11.90 25.26
C ILE A 183 -12.79 10.41 25.56
N GLY A 184 -12.47 9.54 24.61
CA GLY A 184 -12.52 8.09 24.78
C GLY A 184 -13.92 7.50 24.88
N LEU A 185 -14.97 8.29 24.71
CA LEU A 185 -16.35 7.83 24.89
C LEU A 185 -16.70 6.69 23.91
N LEU A 186 -16.43 6.88 22.62
CA LEU A 186 -16.70 5.84 21.60
C LEU A 186 -15.78 4.62 21.77
N VAL A 187 -14.54 4.85 22.19
CA VAL A 187 -13.58 3.77 22.47
C VAL A 187 -14.00 3.01 23.73
N LYS A 188 -14.45 3.72 24.76
CA LYS A 188 -14.97 3.12 26.00
C LYS A 188 -16.20 2.25 25.73
N ILE A 189 -17.15 2.74 24.94
CA ILE A 189 -18.32 1.98 24.51
C ILE A 189 -17.90 0.74 23.73
N GLY A 190 -17.01 0.87 22.74
CA GLY A 190 -16.49 -0.25 21.95
C GLY A 190 -15.72 -1.28 22.77
N SER A 191 -14.94 -0.85 23.76
CA SER A 191 -14.20 -1.74 24.67
C SER A 191 -15.12 -2.46 25.67
N MET A 192 -16.14 -1.77 26.16
CA MET A 192 -17.18 -2.39 27.02
C MET A 192 -17.97 -3.47 26.27
N LEU A 193 -18.35 -3.19 25.02
CA LEU A 193 -19.08 -4.16 24.17
C LEU A 193 -18.24 -5.39 23.81
N LYS A 194 -16.90 -5.25 23.72
CA LYS A 194 -15.97 -6.35 23.37
C LYS A 194 -15.21 -6.95 24.56
N LYS A 195 -15.52 -6.56 25.81
CA LYS A 195 -14.83 -7.03 27.03
C LYS A 195 -13.29 -6.85 27.00
N ASN A 196 -12.78 -5.86 26.26
CA ASN A 196 -11.35 -5.57 26.23
C ASN A 196 -11.02 -4.54 27.33
N SER A 197 -10.46 -4.98 28.44
CA SER A 197 -10.15 -4.16 29.63
C SER A 197 -8.72 -3.59 29.66
N PHE A 198 -8.01 -3.57 28.54
CA PHE A 198 -6.64 -3.08 28.52
C PHE A 198 -6.56 -1.56 28.64
N LYS A 199 -5.62 -1.07 29.45
CA LYS A 199 -5.31 0.36 29.56
C LYS A 199 -4.67 0.86 28.25
N TYR A 200 -5.04 2.07 27.83
CA TYR A 200 -4.43 2.74 26.69
C TYR A 200 -4.32 4.25 26.96
N ASP A 201 -3.31 4.86 26.37
CA ASP A 201 -3.16 6.31 26.36
C ASP A 201 -3.83 6.91 25.12
N THR A 202 -4.50 8.04 25.30
CA THR A 202 -5.12 8.77 24.20
C THR A 202 -4.34 10.03 23.91
N LEU A 203 -3.88 10.16 22.67
CA LEU A 203 -3.25 11.38 22.15
C LEU A 203 -4.24 12.15 21.29
N ASN A 204 -4.48 13.40 21.64
CA ASN A 204 -5.40 14.28 20.92
C ASN A 204 -4.65 15.23 19.99
N TYR A 205 -3.84 14.70 19.09
CA TYR A 205 -3.02 15.47 18.17
C TYR A 205 -3.36 15.19 16.71
N GLN A 206 -3.01 16.16 15.86
CA GLN A 206 -2.99 15.94 14.41
C GLN A 206 -1.77 15.07 14.04
N PRO A 207 -1.81 14.28 12.96
CA PRO A 207 -0.69 13.43 12.54
C PRO A 207 0.62 14.18 12.24
N LYS A 208 0.54 15.51 12.06
CA LYS A 208 1.69 16.39 11.78
C LYS A 208 2.26 17.07 13.02
N ASP A 209 1.57 16.96 14.16
CA ASP A 209 1.96 17.69 15.36
C ASP A 209 3.23 17.07 15.98
N GLU A 210 4.24 17.89 16.20
CA GLU A 210 5.50 17.48 16.84
C GLU A 210 5.30 16.92 18.25
N ALA A 211 4.25 17.38 18.93
CA ALA A 211 3.87 16.89 20.24
C ALA A 211 3.59 15.37 20.26
N ILE A 212 3.17 14.78 19.14
CA ILE A 212 3.04 13.31 19.02
C ILE A 212 4.42 12.68 19.21
N GLY A 213 5.44 13.20 18.52
CA GLY A 213 6.81 12.72 18.65
C GLY A 213 7.32 12.77 20.08
N THR A 214 7.16 13.91 20.76
CA THR A 214 7.56 14.10 22.17
C THR A 214 6.86 13.10 23.09
N HIS A 215 5.56 12.89 22.91
CA HIS A 215 4.81 11.93 23.72
C HIS A 215 5.26 10.49 23.49
N LEU A 216 5.46 10.08 22.24
CA LEU A 216 5.93 8.73 21.90
C LEU A 216 7.36 8.49 22.39
N ALA A 217 8.24 9.51 22.29
CA ALA A 217 9.60 9.44 22.81
C ALA A 217 9.64 9.17 24.31
N ALA A 218 8.75 9.80 25.09
CA ALA A 218 8.64 9.58 26.53
C ALA A 218 8.21 8.16 26.91
N LYS A 219 7.63 7.37 26.00
CA LYS A 219 7.25 5.96 26.22
C LYS A 219 8.40 4.98 26.06
N ASN A 220 9.51 5.42 25.46
CA ASN A 220 10.71 4.62 25.28
C ASN A 220 10.45 3.25 24.63
N PHE A 221 9.64 3.22 23.56
CA PHE A 221 9.35 2.00 22.82
C PHE A 221 10.55 1.47 22.05
N ASP A 222 10.75 0.16 22.10
CA ASP A 222 11.75 -0.50 21.29
C ASP A 222 11.19 -0.93 19.94
N ILE A 223 9.98 -1.51 19.93
CA ILE A 223 9.29 -1.99 18.73
C ILE A 223 7.89 -1.42 18.72
N GLY A 224 7.41 -1.02 17.54
CA GLY A 224 6.03 -0.58 17.34
C GLY A 224 5.28 -1.41 16.32
N PHE A 225 3.96 -1.50 16.49
CA PHE A 225 3.02 -1.92 15.44
C PHE A 225 1.86 -0.94 15.38
N HIS A 226 1.38 -0.61 14.17
CA HIS A 226 0.29 0.34 14.03
C HIS A 226 -0.91 -0.21 13.22
N LYS A 227 -2.08 0.37 13.50
CA LYS A 227 -3.30 0.30 12.69
C LYS A 227 -3.88 1.70 12.54
N LEU A 228 -3.11 2.56 11.89
CA LEU A 228 -3.51 3.92 11.52
C LEU A 228 -3.88 3.96 10.05
N ASN A 229 -4.80 4.84 9.67
CA ASN A 229 -5.34 4.97 8.32
C ASN A 229 -4.92 6.26 7.62
N PHE A 230 -3.78 6.82 8.02
CA PHE A 230 -3.19 8.02 7.42
C PHE A 230 -1.69 7.80 7.18
N ILE A 231 -1.07 8.70 6.41
CA ILE A 231 0.38 8.65 6.14
C ILE A 231 1.15 8.94 7.42
N ILE A 232 1.92 7.95 7.88
CA ILE A 232 2.75 8.06 9.07
C ILE A 232 4.04 8.76 8.71
N ARG A 233 4.41 9.77 9.50
CA ARG A 233 5.59 10.61 9.30
C ARG A 233 6.66 10.30 10.33
N ASP A 234 7.85 10.88 10.12
CA ASP A 234 9.04 10.71 10.97
C ASP A 234 8.77 10.97 12.45
N ASN A 235 7.93 11.96 12.77
CA ASN A 235 7.54 12.29 14.13
C ASN A 235 6.76 11.17 14.86
N ILE A 236 6.31 10.16 14.15
CA ILE A 236 5.66 8.97 14.70
C ILE A 236 6.62 7.78 14.64
N PHE A 237 7.06 7.39 13.45
CA PHE A 237 7.83 6.15 13.32
C PHE A 237 9.27 6.24 13.87
N GLY A 238 9.86 7.43 13.91
CA GLY A 238 11.20 7.65 14.46
C GLY A 238 11.31 7.44 15.98
N ASN A 239 10.20 7.22 16.69
CA ASN A 239 10.20 7.02 18.15
C ASN A 239 10.27 5.53 18.57
N PHE A 240 10.49 4.63 17.63
CA PHE A 240 10.65 3.20 17.90
C PHE A 240 12.08 2.78 17.57
N LYS A 241 12.88 2.38 18.56
CA LYS A 241 14.32 2.14 18.41
C LYS A 241 14.66 1.08 17.34
N LYS A 242 13.88 0.01 17.26
CA LYS A 242 13.99 -1.05 16.26
C LYS A 242 13.02 -0.87 15.08
N GLY A 243 12.10 0.11 15.16
CA GLY A 243 11.18 0.50 14.11
C GLY A 243 9.71 0.25 14.39
N LEU A 244 8.87 0.83 13.54
CA LEU A 244 7.41 0.72 13.56
C LEU A 244 6.97 -0.22 12.43
N ILE A 245 6.30 -1.31 12.78
CA ILE A 245 5.86 -2.35 11.86
C ILE A 245 4.54 -1.94 11.18
N ASN A 246 4.46 -2.17 9.88
CA ASN A 246 3.23 -2.11 9.07
C ASN A 246 2.84 -3.50 8.56
N ASP A 247 1.53 -3.78 8.52
CA ASP A 247 0.92 -4.96 7.89
C ASP A 247 0.43 -4.57 6.50
N HIS A 248 1.27 -4.78 5.51
CA HIS A 248 0.97 -4.49 4.11
C HIS A 248 0.38 -5.72 3.42
N TRP A 249 -0.74 -5.55 2.67
CA TRP A 249 -1.49 -6.67 2.10
C TRP A 249 -1.11 -6.98 0.65
N GLY A 250 0.15 -6.78 0.32
CA GLY A 250 0.77 -7.09 -0.96
C GLY A 250 2.17 -7.63 -0.79
N ILE A 251 2.71 -8.22 -1.83
CA ILE A 251 4.09 -8.69 -1.87
C ILE A 251 5.04 -7.53 -2.13
N LEU A 252 5.81 -7.12 -1.11
CA LEU A 252 6.93 -6.20 -1.28
C LEU A 252 8.17 -6.94 -1.82
N PRO A 253 9.00 -6.28 -2.60
CA PRO A 253 8.94 -4.88 -3.06
C PRO A 253 8.00 -4.63 -4.24
N TYR A 254 7.39 -5.65 -4.84
CA TYR A 254 6.69 -5.57 -6.12
C TYR A 254 5.45 -4.68 -6.11
N LEU A 255 4.59 -4.83 -5.10
CA LEU A 255 3.28 -4.17 -5.02
C LEU A 255 3.21 -3.26 -3.79
N ARG A 256 3.57 -2.00 -3.94
CA ARG A 256 3.43 -0.97 -2.90
C ARG A 256 2.11 -0.21 -3.03
N GLY A 257 1.64 0.41 -1.95
CA GLY A 257 0.51 1.33 -1.94
C GLY A 257 -0.84 0.67 -1.68
N LYS A 258 -1.85 1.00 -2.49
CA LYS A 258 -3.24 0.62 -2.25
C LYS A 258 -3.72 -0.50 -3.18
N SER A 259 -4.85 -1.12 -2.81
CA SER A 259 -5.55 -2.15 -3.61
C SER A 259 -4.68 -3.36 -3.99
N THR A 260 -3.62 -3.61 -3.24
CA THR A 260 -2.57 -4.59 -3.57
C THR A 260 -3.08 -6.02 -3.63
N ILE A 261 -4.13 -6.39 -2.90
CA ILE A 261 -4.80 -7.68 -3.06
C ILE A 261 -5.37 -7.83 -4.49
N ALA A 262 -6.10 -6.81 -4.96
CA ALA A 262 -6.69 -6.85 -6.29
C ALA A 262 -5.61 -6.87 -7.38
N TYR A 263 -4.54 -6.12 -7.21
CA TYR A 263 -3.39 -6.16 -8.13
C TYR A 263 -2.62 -7.48 -8.05
N SER A 264 -2.47 -8.10 -6.87
CA SER A 264 -1.90 -9.46 -6.78
C SER A 264 -2.71 -10.45 -7.61
N VAL A 265 -4.04 -10.42 -7.46
CA VAL A 265 -4.95 -11.28 -8.24
C VAL A 265 -4.86 -10.96 -9.73
N LEU A 266 -4.87 -9.68 -10.12
CA LEU A 266 -4.78 -9.24 -11.52
C LEU A 266 -3.50 -9.73 -12.19
N PHE A 267 -2.36 -9.70 -11.51
CA PHE A 267 -1.08 -10.17 -12.04
C PHE A 267 -0.85 -11.67 -11.84
N GLY A 268 -1.72 -12.37 -11.12
CA GLY A 268 -1.51 -13.78 -10.74
C GLY A 268 -0.35 -13.98 -9.78
N PHE A 269 -0.02 -12.96 -8.99
CA PHE A 269 0.96 -13.07 -7.90
C PHE A 269 0.34 -13.76 -6.69
N PRO A 270 1.13 -14.46 -5.86
CA PRO A 270 0.63 -14.95 -4.58
C PRO A 270 0.07 -13.79 -3.75
N VAL A 271 -1.10 -14.00 -3.14
CA VAL A 271 -1.63 -13.01 -2.19
C VAL A 271 -0.99 -13.28 -0.83
N MET A 272 0.08 -12.56 -0.55
CA MET A 272 0.87 -12.72 0.68
C MET A 272 1.04 -11.37 1.39
N PRO A 273 0.46 -11.22 2.59
CA PRO A 273 0.79 -10.07 3.41
C PRO A 273 2.28 -10.01 3.74
N THR A 274 2.82 -8.81 3.71
CA THR A 274 4.21 -8.50 4.05
C THR A 274 4.25 -7.66 5.33
N MET A 275 4.94 -8.15 6.36
CA MET A 275 5.32 -7.32 7.49
C MET A 275 6.62 -6.61 7.18
N HIS A 276 6.61 -5.28 7.29
CA HIS A 276 7.78 -4.45 7.01
C HIS A 276 7.84 -3.26 7.97
N LEU A 277 8.98 -2.59 8.03
CA LEU A 277 9.12 -1.35 8.78
C LEU A 277 8.50 -0.17 8.02
N ILE A 278 8.01 0.82 8.74
CA ILE A 278 7.70 2.13 8.18
C ILE A 278 9.01 2.89 7.93
N ALA A 279 9.15 3.45 6.74
CA ALA A 279 10.22 4.35 6.33
C ALA A 279 9.66 5.51 5.50
N ARG A 280 10.53 6.41 5.07
CA ARG A 280 10.14 7.47 4.12
C ARG A 280 9.78 6.87 2.78
N GLY A 281 8.65 7.28 2.24
CA GLY A 281 8.06 6.73 1.01
C GLY A 281 6.97 5.71 1.29
N ILE A 282 6.19 5.39 0.26
CA ILE A 282 5.05 4.48 0.38
C ILE A 282 5.55 3.03 0.41
N ASP A 283 5.38 2.36 1.54
CA ASP A 283 5.75 0.96 1.79
C ASP A 283 7.21 0.64 1.39
N MET A 284 8.14 1.53 1.74
CA MET A 284 9.56 1.47 1.33
C MET A 284 10.49 0.88 2.39
N GLY A 285 10.02 0.65 3.61
CA GLY A 285 10.87 0.13 4.69
C GLY A 285 11.19 -1.36 4.51
N ASP A 286 12.30 -1.79 5.14
CA ASP A 286 12.82 -3.15 5.05
C ASP A 286 11.81 -4.20 5.52
N ILE A 287 11.83 -5.35 4.86
CA ILE A 287 10.86 -6.43 5.04
C ILE A 287 11.29 -7.33 6.20
N ILE A 288 10.34 -7.59 7.09
CA ILE A 288 10.50 -8.54 8.20
C ILE A 288 10.17 -9.95 7.74
N GLY A 289 9.12 -10.13 6.95
CA GLY A 289 8.74 -11.42 6.42
C GLY A 289 7.49 -11.40 5.56
N PHE A 290 7.33 -12.48 4.81
CA PHE A 290 6.14 -12.80 4.01
C PHE A 290 5.29 -13.82 4.76
N TYR A 291 3.97 -13.70 4.65
CA TYR A 291 3.05 -14.57 5.36
C TYR A 291 2.04 -15.18 4.39
N GLU A 292 2.01 -16.49 4.35
CA GLU A 292 1.07 -17.21 3.50
C GLU A 292 -0.37 -16.95 3.96
N CYS A 293 -1.26 -16.85 2.99
CA CYS A 293 -2.70 -16.72 3.21
C CYS A 293 -3.40 -17.76 2.33
N ASP A 294 -3.99 -18.77 2.97
CA ASP A 294 -4.85 -19.71 2.25
C ASP A 294 -6.20 -19.07 1.95
N TYR A 295 -6.46 -18.84 0.67
CA TYR A 295 -7.73 -18.33 0.15
C TYR A 295 -8.36 -19.28 -0.88
N THR A 296 -7.99 -20.56 -0.83
CA THR A 296 -8.58 -21.61 -1.69
C THR A 296 -10.10 -21.61 -1.57
N GLY A 297 -10.78 -21.65 -2.71
CA GLY A 297 -12.25 -21.60 -2.79
C GLY A 297 -12.87 -20.23 -2.56
N VAL A 298 -12.07 -19.18 -2.35
CA VAL A 298 -12.57 -17.81 -2.20
C VAL A 298 -12.73 -17.17 -3.57
N THR A 299 -13.94 -16.69 -3.89
CA THR A 299 -14.32 -16.16 -5.20
C THR A 299 -14.43 -14.63 -5.25
N THR A 300 -14.14 -13.94 -4.14
CA THR A 300 -14.20 -12.47 -4.05
C THR A 300 -12.96 -11.89 -3.39
N ILE A 301 -12.54 -10.70 -3.85
CA ILE A 301 -11.41 -9.98 -3.24
C ILE A 301 -11.71 -9.61 -1.77
N ASN A 302 -12.97 -9.34 -1.42
CA ASN A 302 -13.36 -9.12 -0.03
C ASN A 302 -13.21 -10.39 0.82
N GLY A 303 -13.55 -11.55 0.29
CA GLY A 303 -13.31 -12.83 0.96
C GLY A 303 -11.83 -13.08 1.22
N VAL A 304 -10.96 -12.79 0.23
CA VAL A 304 -9.50 -12.84 0.41
C VAL A 304 -9.04 -11.88 1.51
N ARG A 305 -9.59 -10.66 1.52
CA ARG A 305 -9.30 -9.66 2.57
C ARG A 305 -9.67 -10.17 3.97
N ASP A 306 -10.79 -10.86 4.11
CA ASP A 306 -11.23 -11.42 5.40
C ASP A 306 -10.33 -12.58 5.85
N LYS A 307 -9.86 -13.42 4.94
CA LYS A 307 -8.83 -14.44 5.22
C LYS A 307 -7.53 -13.80 5.73
N ILE A 308 -7.05 -12.74 5.08
CA ILE A 308 -5.87 -11.99 5.55
C ILE A 308 -6.10 -11.42 6.95
N ARG A 309 -7.27 -10.84 7.22
CA ARG A 309 -7.61 -10.28 8.55
C ARG A 309 -7.61 -11.34 9.64
N SER A 310 -8.11 -12.54 9.36
CA SER A 310 -8.20 -13.61 10.36
C SER A 310 -6.84 -14.05 10.89
N THR A 311 -5.78 -13.93 10.12
CA THR A 311 -4.41 -14.31 10.51
C THR A 311 -3.57 -13.14 11.07
N LEU A 312 -4.14 -11.93 11.19
CA LEU A 312 -3.42 -10.72 11.62
C LEU A 312 -2.67 -10.89 12.94
N THR A 313 -3.33 -11.46 13.95
CA THR A 313 -2.71 -11.62 15.28
C THR A 313 -1.43 -12.44 15.21
N GLY A 314 -1.46 -13.58 14.53
CA GLY A 314 -0.28 -14.44 14.38
C GLY A 314 0.87 -13.73 13.67
N ARG A 315 0.58 -13.03 12.56
CA ARG A 315 1.59 -12.30 11.79
C ARG A 315 2.25 -11.19 12.61
N VAL A 316 1.45 -10.41 13.33
CA VAL A 316 1.98 -9.29 14.15
C VAL A 316 2.83 -9.81 15.28
N VAL A 317 2.37 -10.84 15.98
CA VAL A 317 3.13 -11.45 17.09
C VAL A 317 4.44 -12.05 16.58
N ASP A 318 4.42 -12.76 15.46
CA ASP A 318 5.62 -13.33 14.85
C ASP A 318 6.59 -12.21 14.40
N ALA A 319 6.11 -11.17 13.72
CA ALA A 319 6.95 -10.05 13.30
C ALA A 319 7.62 -9.32 14.49
N ILE A 320 6.89 -9.12 15.60
CA ILE A 320 7.45 -8.53 16.82
C ILE A 320 8.52 -9.44 17.43
N LYS A 321 8.26 -10.74 17.51
CA LYS A 321 9.24 -11.72 18.00
C LYS A 321 10.50 -11.72 17.15
N ARG A 322 10.38 -11.73 15.82
CA ARG A 322 11.51 -11.66 14.88
C ARG A 322 12.33 -10.39 15.09
N LEU A 323 11.67 -9.24 15.10
CA LEU A 323 12.32 -7.95 15.29
C LEU A 323 12.94 -7.81 16.69
N SER A 324 12.47 -8.58 17.68
CA SER A 324 13.06 -8.61 19.01
C SER A 324 14.37 -9.37 19.07
N SER A 325 14.60 -10.33 18.19
CA SER A 325 15.85 -11.10 18.14
C SER A 325 17.04 -10.21 17.80
N ASN A 326 18.20 -10.51 18.41
CA ASN A 326 19.44 -9.83 18.09
C ASN A 326 20.06 -10.34 16.77
N ASP A 327 19.75 -11.58 16.39
CA ASP A 327 20.26 -12.24 15.19
C ASP A 327 19.36 -12.02 13.96
N PHE A 328 18.34 -11.17 14.11
CA PHE A 328 17.39 -10.91 13.04
C PHE A 328 18.00 -10.05 11.93
N THR A 329 17.86 -10.49 10.68
CA THR A 329 18.28 -9.75 9.49
C THR A 329 17.07 -9.40 8.62
N PHE A 330 17.03 -8.19 8.12
CA PHE A 330 15.97 -7.75 7.21
C PHE A 330 16.16 -8.30 5.80
N ILE A 331 15.05 -8.35 5.05
CA ILE A 331 15.07 -8.48 3.59
C ILE A 331 15.01 -7.08 3.03
N THR A 332 15.97 -6.72 2.18
CA THR A 332 16.01 -5.40 1.54
C THR A 332 14.79 -5.17 0.66
N ASN A 333 14.08 -4.09 0.90
CA ASN A 333 12.94 -3.65 0.09
C ASN A 333 13.44 -2.78 -1.08
N ASN A 334 13.91 -3.44 -2.15
CA ASN A 334 14.48 -2.75 -3.31
C ASN A 334 13.38 -2.08 -4.15
N ALA A 335 13.33 -0.75 -4.13
CA ALA A 335 12.35 0.06 -4.86
C ALA A 335 12.32 -0.19 -6.37
N ALA A 336 13.47 -0.53 -6.98
CA ALA A 336 13.57 -0.77 -8.41
C ALA A 336 12.84 -2.04 -8.88
N MET A 337 12.54 -2.97 -7.97
CA MET A 337 11.85 -4.22 -8.27
C MET A 337 10.33 -4.09 -8.32
N GLY A 338 9.76 -2.96 -7.94
CA GLY A 338 8.31 -2.85 -7.82
C GLY A 338 7.75 -1.47 -8.12
N LEU A 339 6.43 -1.41 -8.14
CA LEU A 339 5.66 -0.22 -8.49
C LEU A 339 4.75 0.19 -7.34
N THR A 340 4.47 1.49 -7.25
CA THR A 340 3.49 2.02 -6.29
C THR A 340 2.13 2.12 -6.95
N PHE A 341 1.16 1.39 -6.40
CA PHE A 341 -0.21 1.34 -6.88
C PHE A 341 -1.13 2.25 -6.04
N TYR A 342 -2.19 2.72 -6.69
CA TYR A 342 -3.22 3.53 -6.08
C TYR A 342 -4.55 2.78 -6.08
N GLU A 343 -5.63 3.49 -5.77
CA GLU A 343 -6.95 2.90 -5.78
C GLU A 343 -7.29 2.34 -7.18
N ILE A 344 -7.64 1.07 -7.22
CA ILE A 344 -7.96 0.37 -8.47
C ILE A 344 -9.34 0.80 -8.96
N HIS A 345 -9.47 1.05 -10.27
CA HIS A 345 -10.74 1.37 -10.89
C HIS A 345 -11.72 0.17 -10.80
N PRO A 346 -13.03 0.39 -10.58
CA PRO A 346 -14.01 -0.69 -10.44
C PRO A 346 -14.01 -1.72 -11.57
N TRP A 347 -13.74 -1.29 -12.80
CA TRP A 347 -13.64 -2.19 -13.95
C TRP A 347 -12.46 -3.18 -13.81
N LEU A 348 -11.27 -2.71 -13.46
CA LEU A 348 -10.10 -3.57 -13.21
C LEU A 348 -10.29 -4.45 -11.97
N TYR A 349 -10.92 -3.91 -10.92
CA TYR A 349 -11.26 -4.66 -9.72
C TYR A 349 -12.18 -5.84 -10.07
N LYS A 350 -13.24 -5.57 -10.86
CA LYS A 350 -14.18 -6.60 -11.31
C LYS A 350 -13.48 -7.66 -12.17
N HIS A 351 -12.61 -7.24 -13.10
CA HIS A 351 -11.83 -8.18 -13.89
C HIS A 351 -10.96 -9.08 -13.02
N ALA A 352 -10.22 -8.50 -12.06
CA ALA A 352 -9.42 -9.28 -11.10
C ALA A 352 -10.29 -10.25 -10.29
N GLU A 353 -11.47 -9.83 -9.82
CA GLU A 353 -12.38 -10.70 -9.06
C GLU A 353 -12.95 -11.82 -9.91
N ASP A 354 -13.25 -11.58 -11.17
CA ASP A 354 -13.76 -12.63 -12.07
C ASP A 354 -12.73 -13.73 -12.32
N THR A 355 -11.43 -13.41 -12.29
CA THR A 355 -10.37 -14.42 -12.38
C THR A 355 -10.23 -15.32 -11.14
N LEU A 356 -10.79 -14.92 -9.97
CA LEU A 356 -10.87 -15.79 -8.79
C LEU A 356 -11.96 -16.87 -8.92
N LYS A 357 -12.96 -16.64 -9.76
CA LYS A 357 -14.08 -17.57 -9.95
C LYS A 357 -13.73 -18.73 -10.89
N GLY A 358 -12.73 -18.54 -11.75
CA GLY A 358 -12.25 -19.54 -12.71
C GLY A 358 -11.00 -20.29 -12.25
N ALA A 359 -10.51 -20.04 -11.03
CA ALA A 359 -9.30 -20.64 -10.49
C ALA A 359 -9.58 -21.85 -9.59
#